data_3d2d8b26aac44c98919983ea57dcc339
#
_entry.id   3d2d8b26aac44c98919983ea57dcc339
#
_cell.length_a   1.000
_cell.length_b   1.000
_cell.length_c   1.000
_cell.angle_alpha   90.00
_cell.angle_beta   90.00
_cell.angle_gamma   90.00
#
_symmetry.space_group_name_H-M   'P 1'
#
loop_
_entity.id
_entity.type
_entity.pdbx_description
1 polymer ?
#
loop_
_entity_poly.entity_id
_entity_poly.type
_entity_poly.pdbx_seq_one_letter_code
_entity_poly.pdbx_strand_id
1 'polypeptide(L)'
;RSVGELVENQFRIGLLRMERTVKEKMSTFLEIESAMPQDLINAKPITTSLKDFFATSQLSQFMDQTNPLSEITHKRRVSALGPGGLTRERAGFEVRDVHPTHYGRICPIETPEGPNIGLINSLSTYSKINKYGFIESPYKKVKDGIVQDEIEYLSAMEETKYTIAQANTKIDKNGKIIEELVSCRQNLNFLLSKPDTIDYIDVSPKQLVSVAAS
;
A
#
# COMPACT_ATOMS: atom_id res chain seq x y z
N ARG A 1 6.04 -0.02 1.56
CA ARG A 1 7.03 -0.10 0.46
C ARG A 1 6.49 -0.98 -0.64
N SER A 2 6.52 -0.49 -1.88
CA SER A 2 6.17 -1.28 -3.06
C SER A 2 7.36 -2.13 -3.53
N VAL A 3 7.11 -3.08 -4.44
CA VAL A 3 8.17 -3.94 -5.01
C VAL A 3 9.24 -3.10 -5.71
N GLY A 4 8.87 -2.02 -6.39
CA GLY A 4 9.81 -1.12 -7.07
C GLY A 4 10.82 -0.49 -6.12
N GLU A 5 10.38 -0.02 -4.95
CA GLU A 5 11.26 0.55 -3.92
C GLU A 5 12.21 -0.51 -3.33
N LEU A 6 11.72 -1.72 -3.10
CA LEU A 6 12.55 -2.83 -2.59
C LEU A 6 13.63 -3.24 -3.60
N VAL A 7 13.27 -3.30 -4.87
CA VAL A 7 14.23 -3.62 -5.96
C VAL A 7 15.23 -2.47 -6.15
N GLU A 8 14.80 -1.21 -6.08
CA GLU A 8 15.69 -0.05 -6.14
C GLU A 8 16.76 -0.10 -5.05
N ASN A 9 16.38 -0.44 -3.81
CA ASN A 9 17.33 -0.59 -2.72
C ASN A 9 18.37 -1.67 -3.00
N GLN A 10 17.99 -2.80 -3.57
CA GLN A 10 18.93 -3.86 -3.95
C GLN A 10 19.82 -3.45 -5.13
N PHE A 11 19.28 -2.74 -6.10
CA PHE A 11 20.05 -2.18 -7.21
C PHE A 11 21.09 -1.19 -6.68
N ARG A 12 20.74 -0.31 -5.75
CA ARG A 12 21.66 0.64 -5.10
C ARG A 12 22.81 -0.08 -4.38
N ILE A 13 22.52 -1.16 -3.65
CA ILE A 13 23.55 -1.99 -3.02
C ILE A 13 24.51 -2.58 -4.06
N GLY A 14 23.97 -3.09 -5.16
CA GLY A 14 24.75 -3.58 -6.29
C GLY A 14 25.65 -2.52 -6.91
N LEU A 15 25.13 -1.29 -7.09
CA LEU A 15 25.91 -0.14 -7.59
C LEU A 15 27.06 0.24 -6.67
N LEU A 16 26.82 0.32 -5.36
CA LEU A 16 27.88 0.63 -4.38
C LEU A 16 28.98 -0.43 -4.37
N ARG A 17 28.63 -1.69 -4.52
CA ARG A 17 29.63 -2.78 -4.67
C ARG A 17 30.42 -2.65 -5.96
N MET A 18 29.76 -2.31 -7.06
CA MET A 18 30.41 -2.07 -8.35
C MET A 18 31.34 -0.86 -8.29
N GLU A 19 30.91 0.26 -7.70
CA GLU A 19 31.73 1.46 -7.49
C GLU A 19 33.02 1.12 -6.74
N ARG A 20 32.92 0.36 -5.62
CA ARG A 20 34.08 -0.09 -4.85
C ARG A 20 35.06 -0.89 -5.72
N THR A 21 34.55 -1.85 -6.47
CA THR A 21 35.38 -2.68 -7.35
C THR A 21 36.05 -1.86 -8.44
N VAL A 22 35.37 -0.87 -9.01
CA VAL A 22 35.94 0.06 -10.01
C VAL A 22 37.07 0.88 -9.38
N LYS A 23 36.86 1.46 -8.19
CA LYS A 23 37.88 2.22 -7.47
C LYS A 23 39.14 1.35 -7.15
N GLU A 24 38.92 0.14 -6.71
CA GLU A 24 40.00 -0.83 -6.46
C GLU A 24 40.79 -1.14 -7.73
N LYS A 25 40.11 -1.40 -8.84
CA LYS A 25 40.74 -1.62 -10.16
C LYS A 25 41.52 -0.39 -10.62
N MET A 26 40.95 0.79 -10.53
CA MET A 26 41.61 2.04 -10.92
C MET A 26 42.89 2.29 -10.14
N SER A 27 42.94 1.92 -8.87
CA SER A 27 44.15 2.07 -8.05
C SER A 27 45.25 1.06 -8.37
N THR A 28 44.89 -0.05 -8.99
CA THR A 28 45.86 -1.13 -9.38
C THR A 28 46.27 -1.10 -10.85
N PHE A 29 45.60 -0.31 -11.67
CA PHE A 29 45.91 -0.18 -13.10
C PHE A 29 47.18 0.66 -13.28
N LEU A 30 48.18 0.07 -13.95
CA LEU A 30 49.49 0.70 -14.21
C LEU A 30 49.41 1.79 -15.28
N GLU A 31 48.50 1.67 -16.25
CA GLU A 31 48.31 2.59 -17.36
C GLU A 31 46.84 3.01 -17.46
N ILE A 32 46.36 3.88 -16.52
CA ILE A 32 45.00 4.37 -16.48
C ILE A 32 44.60 5.11 -17.76
N GLU A 33 45.53 5.78 -18.43
CA GLU A 33 45.26 6.56 -19.65
C GLU A 33 44.85 5.69 -20.85
N SER A 34 45.19 4.42 -20.86
CA SER A 34 44.81 3.44 -21.90
C SER A 34 43.60 2.59 -21.54
N ALA A 35 43.06 2.69 -20.31
CA ALA A 35 42.00 1.84 -19.83
C ALA A 35 40.65 2.26 -20.46
N MET A 36 39.95 1.31 -21.06
CA MET A 36 38.59 1.52 -21.55
C MET A 36 37.57 1.31 -20.42
N PRO A 37 36.42 2.03 -20.41
CA PRO A 37 35.38 1.84 -19.39
C PRO A 37 34.91 0.38 -19.24
N GLN A 38 34.93 -0.38 -20.32
CA GLN A 38 34.54 -1.80 -20.35
C GLN A 38 35.48 -2.70 -19.52
N ASP A 39 36.75 -2.32 -19.37
CA ASP A 39 37.74 -3.07 -18.59
C ASP A 39 37.55 -2.87 -17.08
N LEU A 40 37.03 -1.71 -16.71
CA LEU A 40 36.80 -1.30 -15.33
C LEU A 40 35.44 -1.72 -14.80
N ILE A 41 34.39 -1.60 -15.63
CA ILE A 41 32.99 -1.81 -15.23
C ILE A 41 32.63 -3.29 -15.31
N ASN A 42 32.08 -3.84 -14.21
CA ASN A 42 31.56 -5.18 -14.14
C ASN A 42 30.13 -5.16 -13.58
N ALA A 43 29.15 -5.61 -14.35
CA ALA A 43 27.75 -5.63 -13.95
C ALA A 43 27.39 -6.80 -13.00
N LYS A 44 28.31 -7.75 -12.76
CA LYS A 44 28.03 -8.91 -11.87
C LYS A 44 27.51 -8.55 -10.48
N PRO A 45 28.06 -7.56 -9.75
CA PRO A 45 27.57 -7.19 -8.42
C PRO A 45 26.10 -6.77 -8.42
N ILE A 46 25.65 -6.03 -9.44
CA ILE A 46 24.25 -5.61 -9.60
C ILE A 46 23.36 -6.83 -9.86
N THR A 47 23.75 -7.65 -10.84
CA THR A 47 23.00 -8.85 -11.21
C THR A 47 22.89 -9.82 -10.04
N THR A 48 23.96 -10.00 -9.26
CA THR A 48 23.94 -10.86 -8.07
C THR A 48 23.01 -10.31 -7.01
N SER A 49 23.08 -9.02 -6.70
CA SER A 49 22.22 -8.39 -5.69
C SER A 49 20.71 -8.51 -6.05
N LEU A 50 20.36 -8.33 -7.32
CA LEU A 50 18.99 -8.50 -7.80
C LEU A 50 18.53 -9.96 -7.76
N LYS A 51 19.38 -10.89 -8.18
CA LYS A 51 19.08 -12.33 -8.12
C LYS A 51 18.89 -12.80 -6.67
N ASP A 52 19.74 -12.35 -5.75
CA ASP A 52 19.64 -12.68 -4.34
C ASP A 52 18.29 -12.20 -3.77
N PHE A 53 17.84 -10.98 -4.12
CA PHE A 53 16.55 -10.48 -3.68
C PHE A 53 15.39 -11.38 -4.15
N PHE A 54 15.33 -11.70 -5.44
CA PHE A 54 14.24 -12.52 -5.96
C PHE A 54 14.31 -13.99 -5.53
N ALA A 55 15.47 -14.51 -5.20
CA ALA A 55 15.65 -15.91 -4.80
C ALA A 55 15.50 -16.15 -3.29
N THR A 56 15.90 -15.19 -2.45
CA THR A 56 16.03 -15.41 -1.00
C THR A 56 15.17 -14.50 -0.14
N SER A 57 14.62 -13.40 -0.69
CA SER A 57 13.78 -12.48 0.09
C SER A 57 12.48 -13.15 0.52
N GLN A 58 12.11 -12.95 1.78
CA GLN A 58 10.82 -13.40 2.32
C GLN A 58 9.62 -12.75 1.61
N LEU A 59 9.80 -11.58 1.03
CA LEU A 59 8.75 -10.85 0.31
C LEU A 59 8.62 -11.27 -1.16
N SER A 60 9.66 -11.91 -1.71
CA SER A 60 9.61 -12.51 -3.04
C SER A 60 9.14 -13.95 -2.91
N GLN A 61 7.92 -14.22 -3.33
CA GLN A 61 7.24 -15.50 -3.16
C GLN A 61 6.83 -16.09 -4.50
N PHE A 62 6.67 -17.40 -4.51
CA PHE A 62 6.06 -18.10 -5.63
C PHE A 62 4.60 -17.64 -5.76
N MET A 63 4.19 -17.19 -6.95
CA MET A 63 2.82 -16.68 -7.16
C MET A 63 1.79 -17.81 -7.07
N ASP A 64 0.72 -17.56 -6.33
CA ASP A 64 -0.44 -18.44 -6.33
C ASP A 64 -1.19 -18.29 -7.66
N GLN A 65 -1.24 -19.35 -8.46
CA GLN A 65 -1.81 -19.39 -9.81
C GLN A 65 -2.99 -20.37 -9.93
N THR A 66 -3.71 -20.63 -8.85
CA THR A 66 -4.88 -21.54 -8.87
C THR A 66 -5.97 -21.02 -9.81
N ASN A 67 -6.21 -19.70 -9.80
CA ASN A 67 -7.14 -19.01 -10.68
C ASN A 67 -6.74 -17.53 -10.80
N PRO A 68 -7.30 -16.74 -11.74
CA PRO A 68 -6.97 -15.32 -11.90
C PRO A 68 -7.20 -14.47 -10.63
N LEU A 69 -8.22 -14.79 -9.84
CA LEU A 69 -8.51 -14.08 -8.60
C LEU A 69 -7.42 -14.30 -7.55
N SER A 70 -6.90 -15.52 -7.41
CA SER A 70 -5.81 -15.80 -6.47
C SER A 70 -4.52 -15.08 -6.83
N GLU A 71 -4.23 -14.92 -8.13
CA GLU A 71 -3.10 -14.14 -8.61
C GLU A 71 -3.21 -12.65 -8.21
N ILE A 72 -4.39 -12.04 -8.45
CA ILE A 72 -4.65 -10.65 -8.09
C ILE A 72 -4.55 -10.46 -6.58
N THR A 73 -5.16 -11.33 -5.81
CA THR A 73 -5.14 -11.31 -4.35
C THR A 73 -3.72 -11.40 -3.80
N HIS A 74 -2.90 -12.29 -4.37
CA HIS A 74 -1.49 -12.42 -3.98
C HIS A 74 -0.68 -11.15 -4.26
N LYS A 75 -0.89 -10.51 -5.42
CA LYS A 75 -0.21 -9.27 -5.81
C LYS A 75 -0.62 -8.06 -4.97
N ARG A 76 -1.81 -8.07 -4.39
CA ARG A 76 -2.36 -7.00 -3.52
C ARG A 76 -2.12 -7.26 -2.03
N ARG A 77 -1.30 -8.24 -1.69
CA ARG A 77 -0.97 -8.59 -0.30
C ARG A 77 -0.02 -7.58 0.33
N VAL A 78 -0.27 -7.24 1.59
CA VAL A 78 0.54 -6.33 2.41
C VAL A 78 1.09 -7.13 3.58
N SER A 79 2.40 -7.14 3.75
CA SER A 79 3.07 -7.86 4.84
C SER A 79 3.78 -6.88 5.79
N ALA A 80 3.63 -7.10 7.09
CA ALA A 80 4.39 -6.40 8.12
C ALA A 80 5.76 -7.06 8.37
N LEU A 81 6.03 -8.22 7.76
CA LEU A 81 7.25 -9.00 7.90
C LEU A 81 8.32 -8.55 6.90
N GLY A 82 9.54 -9.08 7.06
CA GLY A 82 10.64 -8.89 6.13
C GLY A 82 11.65 -7.83 6.59
N PRO A 83 12.62 -7.47 5.75
CA PRO A 83 13.67 -6.50 6.07
C PRO A 83 13.10 -5.13 6.43
N GLY A 84 13.44 -4.62 7.61
CA GLY A 84 12.92 -3.35 8.14
C GLY A 84 11.49 -3.43 8.69
N GLY A 85 10.89 -4.63 8.75
CA GLY A 85 9.60 -4.90 9.35
C GLY A 85 9.70 -5.61 10.70
N LEU A 86 8.58 -6.24 11.09
CA LEU A 86 8.46 -6.98 12.35
C LEU A 86 8.90 -8.45 12.18
N THR A 87 9.25 -9.08 13.29
CA THR A 87 9.37 -10.54 13.39
C THR A 87 8.13 -11.09 14.07
N ARG A 88 7.75 -12.34 13.77
CA ARG A 88 6.56 -13.00 14.34
C ARG A 88 6.58 -12.99 15.86
N GLU A 89 7.74 -13.23 16.45
CA GLU A 89 7.94 -13.36 17.90
C GLU A 89 7.82 -12.00 18.61
N ARG A 90 8.15 -10.91 17.92
CA ARG A 90 8.11 -9.55 18.46
C ARG A 90 6.79 -8.83 18.19
N ALA A 91 5.92 -9.41 17.37
CA ALA A 91 4.63 -8.82 17.04
C ALA A 91 3.61 -9.12 18.14
N GLY A 92 3.32 -8.12 18.96
CA GLY A 92 2.24 -8.16 19.95
C GLY A 92 0.84 -8.07 19.34
N PHE A 93 -0.19 -8.08 20.21
CA PHE A 93 -1.59 -7.97 19.76
C PHE A 93 -1.89 -6.62 19.08
N GLU A 94 -1.32 -5.53 19.54
CA GLU A 94 -1.57 -4.18 19.01
C GLU A 94 -1.32 -4.04 17.51
N VAL A 95 -0.25 -4.67 17.00
CA VAL A 95 0.10 -4.61 15.58
C VAL A 95 -0.70 -5.60 14.72
N ARG A 96 -1.39 -6.55 15.34
CA ARG A 96 -2.22 -7.56 14.68
C ARG A 96 -3.69 -7.18 14.63
N ASP A 97 -4.12 -6.24 15.48
CA ASP A 97 -5.50 -5.80 15.56
C ASP A 97 -5.89 -4.92 14.37
N VAL A 98 -7.19 -4.86 14.11
CA VAL A 98 -7.78 -3.95 13.13
C VAL A 98 -7.85 -2.55 13.72
N HIS A 99 -7.20 -1.59 13.07
CA HIS A 99 -7.23 -0.19 13.49
C HIS A 99 -8.28 0.58 12.66
N PRO A 100 -8.97 1.60 13.23
CA PRO A 100 -9.94 2.41 12.47
C PRO A 100 -9.40 3.04 11.18
N THR A 101 -8.10 3.32 11.11
CA THR A 101 -7.44 3.82 9.88
C THR A 101 -7.36 2.79 8.75
N HIS A 102 -7.67 1.52 9.01
CA HIS A 102 -7.76 0.48 7.99
C HIS A 102 -9.01 0.61 7.11
N TYR A 103 -9.98 1.40 7.53
CA TYR A 103 -11.24 1.60 6.81
C TYR A 103 -10.99 2.03 5.36
N GLY A 104 -11.48 1.24 4.41
CA GLY A 104 -11.31 1.48 2.97
C GLY A 104 -9.88 1.31 2.43
N ARG A 105 -8.91 0.89 3.26
CA ARG A 105 -7.48 0.74 2.90
C ARG A 105 -7.01 -0.70 2.99
N ILE A 106 -7.24 -1.33 4.12
CA ILE A 106 -6.86 -2.72 4.39
C ILE A 106 -8.10 -3.52 4.75
N CYS A 107 -8.28 -4.67 4.12
CA CYS A 107 -9.40 -5.56 4.41
C CYS A 107 -9.33 -6.07 5.85
N PRO A 108 -10.39 -5.91 6.67
CA PRO A 108 -10.37 -6.32 8.06
C PRO A 108 -10.55 -7.83 8.27
N ILE A 109 -10.94 -8.58 7.23
CA ILE A 109 -11.29 -10.00 7.35
C ILE A 109 -10.32 -10.93 6.63
N GLU A 110 -9.61 -10.46 5.59
CA GLU A 110 -8.68 -11.30 4.84
C GLU A 110 -7.29 -11.28 5.48
N THR A 111 -7.04 -12.25 6.34
CA THR A 111 -5.76 -12.49 7.01
C THR A 111 -5.58 -13.99 7.26
N PRO A 112 -4.34 -14.52 7.29
CA PRO A 112 -4.11 -15.92 7.61
C PRO A 112 -4.53 -16.28 9.03
N GLU A 113 -4.81 -17.56 9.26
CA GLU A 113 -4.90 -18.13 10.60
C GLU A 113 -3.51 -18.51 11.14
N GLY A 114 -3.33 -18.47 12.46
CA GLY A 114 -2.11 -18.92 13.12
C GLY A 114 -1.08 -17.80 13.34
N PRO A 115 0.24 -18.10 13.27
CA PRO A 115 1.30 -17.18 13.69
C PRO A 115 1.38 -15.86 12.94
N ASN A 116 0.86 -15.82 11.71
CA ASN A 116 0.88 -14.65 10.83
C ASN A 116 -0.41 -13.82 10.87
N ILE A 117 -1.36 -14.13 11.75
CA ILE A 117 -2.61 -13.38 11.87
C ILE A 117 -2.35 -11.89 12.10
N GLY A 118 -3.02 -11.04 11.34
CA GLY A 118 -2.87 -9.59 11.41
C GLY A 118 -1.54 -9.03 10.87
N LEU A 119 -0.55 -9.87 10.56
CA LEU A 119 0.74 -9.45 9.99
C LEU A 119 0.77 -9.50 8.46
N ILE A 120 -0.08 -10.34 7.87
CA ILE A 120 -0.26 -10.44 6.44
C ILE A 120 -1.71 -10.08 6.15
N ASN A 121 -1.91 -9.00 5.41
CA ASN A 121 -3.22 -8.44 5.09
C ASN A 121 -3.36 -8.24 3.57
N SER A 122 -4.55 -7.90 3.13
CA SER A 122 -4.81 -7.55 1.74
C SER A 122 -5.33 -6.12 1.62
N LEU A 123 -4.96 -5.44 0.54
CA LEU A 123 -5.49 -4.12 0.22
C LEU A 123 -6.99 -4.20 -0.07
N SER A 124 -7.74 -3.21 0.39
CA SER A 124 -9.15 -3.04 0.02
C SER A 124 -9.30 -2.77 -1.48
N THR A 125 -10.46 -3.08 -2.02
CA THR A 125 -10.71 -3.13 -3.48
C THR A 125 -10.30 -1.86 -4.21
N TYR A 126 -10.65 -0.67 -3.68
CA TYR A 126 -10.39 0.61 -4.35
C TYR A 126 -9.20 1.37 -3.77
N SER A 127 -8.49 0.82 -2.79
CA SER A 127 -7.33 1.47 -2.20
C SER A 127 -6.17 1.58 -3.19
N LYS A 128 -5.43 2.67 -3.10
CA LYS A 128 -4.21 2.94 -3.85
C LYS A 128 -3.07 3.31 -2.91
N ILE A 129 -1.85 3.13 -3.39
CA ILE A 129 -0.64 3.59 -2.69
C ILE A 129 -0.17 4.87 -3.37
N ASN A 130 0.01 5.94 -2.59
CA ASN A 130 0.50 7.22 -3.12
C ASN A 130 2.02 7.20 -3.33
N LYS A 131 2.55 8.29 -3.90
CA LYS A 131 4.00 8.45 -4.17
C LYS A 131 4.89 8.41 -2.93
N TYR A 132 4.32 8.60 -1.75
CA TYR A 132 5.04 8.55 -0.46
C TYR A 132 4.95 7.18 0.23
N GLY A 133 4.17 6.24 -0.34
CA GLY A 133 3.98 4.90 0.21
C GLY A 133 2.81 4.77 1.19
N PHE A 134 1.95 5.80 1.34
CA PHE A 134 0.74 5.73 2.14
C PHE A 134 -0.44 5.16 1.33
N ILE A 135 -1.30 4.42 2.02
CA ILE A 135 -2.51 3.87 1.41
C ILE A 135 -3.61 4.92 1.46
N GLU A 136 -4.22 5.18 0.32
CA GLU A 136 -5.32 6.13 0.14
C GLU A 136 -6.60 5.41 -0.26
N SER A 137 -7.74 5.96 0.15
CA SER A 137 -9.07 5.47 -0.18
C SER A 137 -9.85 6.54 -0.95
N PRO A 138 -10.69 6.16 -1.94
CA PRO A 138 -11.48 7.12 -2.71
C PRO A 138 -12.75 7.53 -1.98
N TYR A 139 -13.11 8.79 -2.11
CA TYR A 139 -14.36 9.37 -1.62
C TYR A 139 -14.92 10.34 -2.64
N LYS A 140 -16.26 10.44 -2.71
CA LYS A 140 -16.94 11.46 -3.51
C LYS A 140 -17.14 12.72 -2.67
N LYS A 141 -16.91 13.88 -3.26
CA LYS A 141 -17.18 15.17 -2.60
C LYS A 141 -18.66 15.41 -2.42
N VAL A 142 -19.01 16.05 -1.32
CA VAL A 142 -20.38 16.54 -1.04
C VAL A 142 -20.30 18.06 -0.83
N LYS A 143 -21.22 18.79 -1.45
CA LYS A 143 -21.39 20.23 -1.25
C LYS A 143 -22.86 20.53 -1.01
N ASP A 144 -23.15 21.20 0.10
CA ASP A 144 -24.52 21.59 0.48
C ASP A 144 -25.52 20.42 0.43
N GLY A 145 -25.10 19.25 0.89
CA GLY A 145 -25.90 18.01 0.89
C GLY A 145 -26.10 17.39 -0.49
N ILE A 146 -25.34 17.82 -1.51
CA ILE A 146 -25.38 17.26 -2.87
C ILE A 146 -24.05 16.56 -3.17
N VAL A 147 -24.15 15.27 -3.52
CA VAL A 147 -23.01 14.44 -3.91
C VAL A 147 -22.53 14.83 -5.30
N GLN A 148 -21.26 15.13 -5.43
CA GLN A 148 -20.59 15.44 -6.70
C GLN A 148 -20.03 14.15 -7.34
N ASP A 149 -19.82 14.15 -8.64
CA ASP A 149 -19.16 13.02 -9.33
C ASP A 149 -17.63 13.04 -9.19
N GLU A 150 -17.10 14.08 -8.57
CA GLU A 150 -15.67 14.21 -8.32
C GLU A 150 -15.21 13.24 -7.24
N ILE A 151 -14.22 12.39 -7.58
CA ILE A 151 -13.62 11.42 -6.66
C ILE A 151 -12.24 11.93 -6.24
N GLU A 152 -12.02 11.98 -4.94
CA GLU A 152 -10.75 12.35 -4.33
C GLU A 152 -10.20 11.20 -3.48
N TYR A 153 -8.88 11.00 -3.55
CA TYR A 153 -8.20 9.99 -2.74
C TYR A 153 -7.62 10.66 -1.50
N LEU A 154 -8.02 10.17 -0.33
CA LEU A 154 -7.58 10.68 0.96
C LEU A 154 -6.74 9.65 1.70
N SER A 155 -5.64 10.11 2.30
CA SER A 155 -4.88 9.35 3.28
C SER A 155 -5.63 9.29 4.61
N ALA A 156 -5.22 8.38 5.52
CA ALA A 156 -5.86 8.26 6.82
C ALA A 156 -5.76 9.55 7.66
N MET A 157 -4.67 10.29 7.52
CA MET A 157 -4.47 11.56 8.24
C MET A 157 -5.33 12.70 7.70
N GLU A 158 -5.53 12.75 6.40
CA GLU A 158 -6.42 13.75 5.76
C GLU A 158 -7.88 13.46 6.10
N GLU A 159 -8.28 12.19 6.08
CA GLU A 159 -9.63 11.74 6.40
C GLU A 159 -10.11 12.20 7.78
N THR A 160 -9.24 12.28 8.77
CA THR A 160 -9.61 12.73 10.14
C THR A 160 -10.15 14.15 10.20
N LYS A 161 -9.85 14.98 9.21
CA LYS A 161 -10.28 16.39 9.15
C LYS A 161 -11.71 16.56 8.65
N TYR A 162 -12.26 15.55 8.00
CA TYR A 162 -13.53 15.63 7.27
C TYR A 162 -14.61 14.74 7.87
N THR A 163 -15.85 15.13 7.63
CA THR A 163 -17.05 14.34 7.96
C THR A 163 -17.42 13.51 6.73
N ILE A 164 -17.35 12.18 6.85
CA ILE A 164 -17.55 11.25 5.74
C ILE A 164 -18.77 10.39 6.00
N ALA A 165 -19.74 10.47 5.08
CA ALA A 165 -20.95 9.65 5.11
C ALA A 165 -20.71 8.24 4.57
N GLN A 166 -21.48 7.28 5.03
CA GLN A 166 -21.44 5.90 4.54
C GLN A 166 -22.10 5.77 3.16
N ALA A 167 -21.68 4.78 2.38
CA ALA A 167 -22.17 4.53 1.03
C ALA A 167 -23.65 4.11 0.96
N ASN A 168 -24.25 3.66 2.07
CA ASN A 168 -25.66 3.27 2.16
C ASN A 168 -26.62 4.45 2.39
N THR A 169 -26.10 5.67 2.50
CA THR A 169 -26.88 6.91 2.62
C THR A 169 -27.85 7.05 1.44
N LYS A 170 -29.11 7.36 1.72
CA LYS A 170 -30.13 7.53 0.68
C LYS A 170 -29.95 8.84 -0.06
N ILE A 171 -29.80 8.73 -1.37
CA ILE A 171 -29.56 9.85 -2.30
C ILE A 171 -30.65 9.87 -3.34
N ASP A 172 -31.18 11.05 -3.68
CA ASP A 172 -32.12 11.25 -4.77
C ASP A 172 -31.43 11.17 -6.15
N LYS A 173 -32.20 11.09 -7.21
CA LYS A 173 -31.72 11.08 -8.62
C LYS A 173 -30.85 12.29 -8.98
N ASN A 174 -31.01 13.39 -8.27
CA ASN A 174 -30.18 14.60 -8.43
C ASN A 174 -28.93 14.65 -7.57
N GLY A 175 -28.60 13.57 -6.87
CA GLY A 175 -27.43 13.51 -5.97
C GLY A 175 -27.67 14.12 -4.59
N LYS A 176 -28.90 14.57 -4.26
CA LYS A 176 -29.21 15.18 -2.97
C LYS A 176 -29.44 14.12 -1.90
N ILE A 177 -28.86 14.29 -0.73
CA ILE A 177 -29.09 13.44 0.44
C ILE A 177 -30.49 13.72 0.98
N ILE A 178 -31.31 12.66 1.16
CA ILE A 178 -32.73 12.76 1.57
C ILE A 178 -32.87 12.62 3.10
N GLU A 179 -31.95 11.95 3.76
CA GLU A 179 -32.01 11.67 5.20
C GLU A 179 -31.77 12.94 6.02
N GLU A 180 -32.55 13.16 7.08
CA GLU A 180 -32.37 14.29 8.01
C GLU A 180 -31.08 14.13 8.85
N LEU A 181 -30.75 12.89 9.24
CA LEU A 181 -29.55 12.54 9.97
C LEU A 181 -28.88 11.35 9.27
N VAL A 182 -27.63 11.54 8.95
CA VAL A 182 -26.79 10.57 8.20
C VAL A 182 -25.74 9.99 9.14
N SER A 183 -25.54 8.68 9.06
CA SER A 183 -24.44 8.02 9.75
C SER A 183 -23.12 8.39 9.09
N CYS A 184 -22.27 9.07 9.84
CA CYS A 184 -21.00 9.60 9.39
C CYS A 184 -19.85 9.13 10.26
N ARG A 185 -18.66 9.31 9.73
CA ARG A 185 -17.39 9.07 10.40
C ARG A 185 -16.59 10.38 10.41
N GLN A 186 -16.12 10.78 11.58
CA GLN A 186 -15.25 11.94 11.75
C GLN A 186 -14.22 11.65 12.84
N ASN A 187 -12.96 11.96 12.58
CA ASN A 187 -11.87 11.74 13.53
C ASN A 187 -11.91 10.36 14.21
N LEU A 188 -12.08 9.30 13.39
CA LEU A 188 -12.16 7.90 13.80
C LEU A 188 -13.38 7.50 14.65
N ASN A 189 -14.32 8.42 14.90
CA ASN A 189 -15.57 8.17 15.62
C ASN A 189 -16.77 8.15 14.69
N PHE A 190 -17.78 7.34 15.05
CA PHE A 190 -19.06 7.33 14.37
C PHE A 190 -20.02 8.30 15.02
N LEU A 191 -20.72 9.09 14.19
CA LEU A 191 -21.67 10.10 14.66
C LEU A 191 -22.82 10.26 13.63
N LEU A 192 -23.89 10.90 14.05
CA LEU A 192 -24.99 11.31 13.18
C LEU A 192 -24.83 12.78 12.85
N SER A 193 -24.81 13.13 11.58
CA SER A 193 -24.63 14.49 11.09
C SER A 193 -25.75 14.90 10.14
N LYS A 194 -25.99 16.22 10.04
CA LYS A 194 -26.90 16.78 9.04
C LYS A 194 -26.24 16.78 7.65
N PRO A 195 -27.00 16.65 6.56
CA PRO A 195 -26.47 16.63 5.20
C PRO A 195 -25.54 17.80 4.85
N ASP A 196 -25.84 18.99 5.36
CA ASP A 196 -25.08 20.22 5.06
C ASP A 196 -23.66 20.23 5.68
N THR A 197 -23.41 19.37 6.67
CA THR A 197 -22.12 19.28 7.37
C THR A 197 -21.23 18.13 6.84
N ILE A 198 -21.68 17.44 5.79
CA ILE A 198 -20.97 16.31 5.20
C ILE A 198 -20.02 16.80 4.12
N ASP A 199 -18.74 16.45 4.21
CA ASP A 199 -17.72 16.83 3.24
C ASP A 199 -17.55 15.79 2.14
N TYR A 200 -17.63 14.51 2.50
CA TYR A 200 -17.42 13.38 1.60
C TYR A 200 -18.42 12.24 1.86
N ILE A 201 -18.55 11.36 0.89
CA ILE A 201 -19.31 10.11 0.99
C ILE A 201 -18.49 8.95 0.43
N ASP A 202 -18.62 7.78 1.03
CA ASP A 202 -18.02 6.55 0.53
C ASP A 202 -18.50 6.24 -0.89
N VAL A 203 -17.60 5.77 -1.74
CA VAL A 203 -17.91 5.44 -3.14
C VAL A 203 -18.80 4.20 -3.24
N SER A 204 -18.51 3.16 -2.44
CA SER A 204 -19.25 1.90 -2.43
C SER A 204 -19.01 1.14 -1.13
N PRO A 205 -19.98 0.33 -0.65
CA PRO A 205 -19.77 -0.56 0.47
C PRO A 205 -18.63 -1.59 0.23
N LYS A 206 -18.39 -1.94 -1.04
CA LYS A 206 -17.31 -2.88 -1.43
C LYS A 206 -15.90 -2.33 -1.18
N GLN A 207 -15.75 -1.01 -0.99
CA GLN A 207 -14.44 -0.41 -0.70
C GLN A 207 -13.84 -0.83 0.64
N LEU A 208 -14.63 -1.41 1.56
CA LEU A 208 -14.17 -1.83 2.87
C LEU A 208 -13.37 -3.14 2.84
N VAL A 209 -13.66 -3.99 1.88
CA VAL A 209 -13.13 -5.35 1.80
C VAL A 209 -12.20 -5.55 0.60
N SER A 210 -11.41 -6.60 0.62
CA SER A 210 -10.53 -6.97 -0.49
C SER A 210 -11.33 -7.44 -1.72
N VAL A 211 -10.64 -7.58 -2.84
CA VAL A 211 -11.22 -8.08 -4.10
C VAL A 211 -11.80 -9.48 -3.91
N ALA A 212 -11.11 -10.36 -3.18
CA ALA A 212 -11.57 -11.72 -2.94
C ALA A 212 -12.81 -11.77 -2.02
N ALA A 213 -12.86 -10.88 -1.02
CA ALA A 213 -13.97 -10.82 -0.07
C ALA A 213 -15.21 -10.07 -0.64
N SER A 214 -15.05 -9.24 -1.67
CA SER A 214 -16.15 -8.49 -2.30
C SER A 214 -16.94 -9.31 -3.29
#